data_ec1028da77c160c16bd151b527d25460
#
_entry.id   ec1028da77c160c16bd151b527d25460
#
_cell.length_a   1.000
_cell.length_b   1.000
_cell.length_c   1.000
_cell.angle_alpha   90.00
_cell.angle_beta   90.00
_cell.angle_gamma   90.00
#
_symmetry.space_group_name_H-M   'P 1'
#
loop_
_entity.id
_entity.type
_entity.pdbx_description
1 polymer ?
#
loop_
_entity_poly.entity_id
_entity_poly.type
_entity_poly.pdbx_seq_one_letter_code
_entity_poly.pdbx_strand_id
1 'polypeptide(L)'
;MVQISRFGTLVCALFGLALVTGCGGAASNKLASSGTTTTSANGSSSGTSTPTTPTPGPTPTPTPTPSPTPTPIVTITTLTVETGANTSAAASFAAQSNGNEGLSNVSKVDTRTLLYPGATTKIYAHFMAWFGGDKGHMDVGYTSSDPNQVNRQVSDALSRGISGFIEDWYGPNNSMPNATAFTLKAEAESRNGAFQFAMMADGGALDSSCTPPQGQTAAQSCLTDQMISILTYAYNSFENSPAYMMINGRPAVFFFEPDRFGTLDWQRVASSVPGNPVFIFQNSGGFTHSQTSGSISWVMINKGVPNDWSQSYLDNFYSTALTHPQGHAFAATYKGFNDTLAGWTDQRIVNQNCGQTWLNTFSEIGKYYSANSQLESLQLVTWNDYEEATEIETGIDNCINVSASVSGTQLSWSLSGNGQENTIDHYTPYISVDGENLMPLSDVPAGTHTVDLSGYHFTAGSYKVYVKAVGKPSIKNQMSGAASFVSSGN
;
A
#
# COMPACT_ATOMS: atom_id res chain seq x y z
N MET A 1 26.84 -51.89 -7.74
CA MET A 1 26.78 -51.47 -9.15
C MET A 1 25.32 -51.64 -9.60
N VAL A 2 24.51 -50.63 -9.45
CA VAL A 2 23.16 -50.57 -10.02
C VAL A 2 23.00 -49.16 -10.56
N GLN A 3 22.83 -49.11 -11.87
CA GLN A 3 22.67 -47.90 -12.65
C GLN A 3 21.20 -47.44 -12.53
N ILE A 4 20.93 -46.24 -12.06
CA ILE A 4 19.61 -45.63 -12.09
C ILE A 4 19.60 -44.57 -13.21
N SER A 5 18.83 -44.87 -14.23
CA SER A 5 18.53 -44.03 -15.37
C SER A 5 17.65 -42.86 -14.95
N ARG A 6 18.11 -41.64 -15.25
CA ARG A 6 17.32 -40.42 -15.13
C ARG A 6 16.55 -40.21 -16.42
N PHE A 7 15.23 -40.23 -16.37
CA PHE A 7 14.37 -39.64 -17.40
C PHE A 7 14.02 -38.22 -16.96
N GLY A 8 14.60 -37.24 -17.63
CA GLY A 8 14.18 -35.86 -17.54
C GLY A 8 13.05 -35.63 -18.54
N THR A 9 11.90 -35.24 -18.04
CA THR A 9 10.82 -34.75 -18.90
C THR A 9 10.93 -33.24 -18.99
N LEU A 10 11.36 -32.75 -20.14
CA LEU A 10 11.43 -31.36 -20.51
C LEU A 10 10.02 -30.93 -20.97
N VAL A 11 9.30 -30.18 -20.18
CA VAL A 11 8.04 -29.53 -20.59
C VAL A 11 8.37 -28.15 -21.11
N CYS A 12 8.42 -28.01 -22.43
CA CYS A 12 8.41 -26.69 -23.08
C CYS A 12 6.98 -26.19 -23.16
N ALA A 13 6.63 -25.22 -22.35
CA ALA A 13 5.41 -24.43 -22.53
C ALA A 13 5.65 -23.38 -23.61
N LEU A 14 5.06 -23.59 -24.79
CA LEU A 14 5.00 -22.60 -25.87
C LEU A 14 3.81 -21.66 -25.60
N PHE A 15 4.09 -20.43 -25.20
CA PHE A 15 3.09 -19.37 -25.14
C PHE A 15 2.85 -18.80 -26.54
N GLY A 16 1.63 -18.98 -27.03
CA GLY A 16 1.14 -18.36 -28.24
C GLY A 16 0.75 -16.91 -28.00
N LEU A 17 1.49 -16.00 -28.64
CA LEU A 17 1.23 -14.56 -28.64
C LEU A 17 0.09 -14.29 -29.64
N ALA A 18 -1.11 -13.95 -29.17
CA ALA A 18 -2.18 -13.44 -30.01
C ALA A 18 -1.99 -11.93 -30.23
N LEU A 19 -1.44 -11.58 -31.39
CA LEU A 19 -1.42 -10.22 -31.91
C LEU A 19 -2.81 -9.84 -32.40
N VAL A 20 -3.51 -8.97 -31.73
CA VAL A 20 -4.71 -8.30 -32.25
C VAL A 20 -4.27 -7.04 -32.98
N THR A 21 -4.21 -7.11 -34.29
CA THR A 21 -4.11 -5.96 -35.18
C THR A 21 -5.48 -5.34 -35.35
N GLY A 22 -5.75 -4.22 -34.68
CA GLY A 22 -6.91 -3.40 -34.92
C GLY A 22 -6.62 -2.40 -36.04
N CYS A 23 -7.28 -2.58 -37.20
CA CYS A 23 -7.31 -1.60 -38.28
C CYS A 23 -8.15 -0.39 -37.88
N GLY A 24 -7.61 0.80 -38.14
CA GLY A 24 -8.31 2.07 -37.99
C GLY A 24 -9.44 2.25 -39.03
N GLY A 25 -10.46 2.95 -38.62
CA GLY A 25 -11.51 3.50 -39.45
C GLY A 25 -11.87 4.89 -38.96
N ALA A 26 -11.34 5.91 -39.63
CA ALA A 26 -11.76 7.27 -39.46
C ALA A 26 -13.12 7.47 -40.13
N ALA A 27 -14.09 8.03 -39.41
CA ALA A 27 -15.28 8.60 -40.01
C ALA A 27 -15.56 9.96 -39.38
N SER A 28 -15.26 10.98 -40.16
CA SER A 28 -15.76 12.34 -39.99
C SER A 28 -17.26 12.37 -40.19
N ASN A 29 -18.01 13.05 -39.35
CA ASN A 29 -19.22 13.70 -39.77
C ASN A 29 -19.58 14.96 -38.97
N LYS A 30 -19.68 15.96 -39.74
CA LYS A 30 -20.13 17.34 -39.73
C LYS A 30 -21.24 17.68 -38.74
N LEU A 31 -21.09 18.94 -38.30
CA LEU A 31 -22.13 19.82 -37.75
C LEU A 31 -23.40 19.85 -38.57
N ALA A 32 -24.52 19.93 -37.90
CA ALA A 32 -25.70 20.65 -38.41
C ALA A 32 -26.35 21.42 -37.25
N SER A 33 -26.36 22.73 -37.42
CA SER A 33 -27.04 23.75 -36.62
C SER A 33 -28.44 23.94 -37.19
N SER A 34 -29.44 24.13 -36.33
CA SER A 34 -30.64 24.97 -36.52
C SER A 34 -31.50 24.80 -35.27
N GLY A 35 -31.94 25.76 -34.55
CA GLY A 35 -32.43 27.07 -34.92
C GLY A 35 -33.87 27.21 -34.45
N THR A 36 -34.13 28.05 -33.41
CA THR A 36 -35.30 28.92 -33.20
C THR A 36 -36.70 28.26 -33.15
N THR A 37 -37.64 28.64 -32.33
CA THR A 37 -38.15 29.90 -31.76
C THR A 37 -39.39 29.62 -30.90
N THR A 38 -39.56 30.41 -29.81
CA THR A 38 -40.75 31.11 -29.30
C THR A 38 -42.13 30.43 -29.32
N THR A 39 -42.91 30.53 -28.26
CA THR A 39 -43.74 31.66 -27.81
C THR A 39 -44.57 31.28 -26.59
N SER A 40 -44.55 32.14 -25.61
CA SER A 40 -45.62 32.83 -24.85
C SER A 40 -47.02 32.24 -24.77
N ALA A 41 -47.58 32.19 -23.57
CA ALA A 41 -48.69 33.04 -23.14
C ALA A 41 -49.22 32.67 -21.74
N ASN A 42 -49.18 33.62 -20.88
CA ASN A 42 -50.21 34.22 -20.03
C ASN A 42 -51.22 33.33 -19.29
N GLY A 43 -51.27 33.61 -17.98
CA GLY A 43 -52.42 33.32 -17.13
C GLY A 43 -52.25 33.95 -15.76
N SER A 44 -52.67 35.20 -15.62
CA SER A 44 -52.77 35.94 -14.36
C SER A 44 -53.82 35.34 -13.43
N SER A 45 -53.54 35.29 -12.13
CA SER A 45 -54.55 35.58 -11.13
C SER A 45 -53.86 36.13 -9.86
N SER A 46 -54.26 37.35 -9.54
CA SER A 46 -53.94 38.14 -8.40
C SER A 46 -54.51 37.55 -7.10
N GLY A 47 -53.66 37.45 -6.10
CA GLY A 47 -54.08 37.23 -4.71
C GLY A 47 -53.22 38.08 -3.80
N THR A 48 -53.76 39.25 -3.45
CA THR A 48 -53.16 40.19 -2.49
C THR A 48 -53.29 39.64 -1.08
N SER A 49 -52.20 39.29 -0.42
CA SER A 49 -52.14 39.11 1.03
C SER A 49 -51.06 39.99 1.62
N THR A 50 -51.50 40.85 2.47
CA THR A 50 -50.69 41.79 3.26
C THR A 50 -49.67 41.05 4.15
N PRO A 51 -48.45 41.51 4.25
CA PRO A 51 -47.48 40.89 5.18
C PRO A 51 -47.72 41.46 6.59
N THR A 52 -48.11 40.57 7.51
CA THR A 52 -48.03 40.82 8.94
C THR A 52 -46.60 40.67 9.43
N THR A 53 -46.06 41.75 10.00
CA THR A 53 -44.75 41.79 10.62
C THR A 53 -44.73 40.86 11.83
N PRO A 54 -43.82 39.88 11.94
CA PRO A 54 -43.70 39.08 13.16
C PRO A 54 -43.04 39.91 14.27
N THR A 55 -43.64 39.85 15.43
CA THR A 55 -43.09 40.37 16.70
C THR A 55 -41.75 39.70 17.02
N PRO A 56 -40.70 40.38 17.41
CA PRO A 56 -39.45 39.77 17.83
C PRO A 56 -39.65 38.89 19.06
N GLY A 57 -39.36 37.61 18.94
CA GLY A 57 -39.30 36.70 20.07
C GLY A 57 -38.11 37.04 20.98
N PRO A 58 -38.15 36.61 22.25
CA PRO A 58 -37.08 36.90 23.20
C PRO A 58 -35.74 36.32 22.72
N THR A 59 -34.71 37.15 22.77
CA THR A 59 -33.32 36.74 22.45
C THR A 59 -32.90 35.56 23.33
N PRO A 60 -32.45 34.45 22.77
CA PRO A 60 -31.98 33.35 23.61
C PRO A 60 -30.75 33.79 24.40
N THR A 61 -30.79 33.52 25.70
CA THR A 61 -29.64 33.71 26.60
C THR A 61 -28.48 32.83 26.07
N PRO A 62 -27.26 33.38 25.92
CA PRO A 62 -26.15 32.58 25.47
C PRO A 62 -25.89 31.41 26.43
N THR A 63 -25.93 30.23 25.94
CA THR A 63 -25.51 28.99 26.65
C THR A 63 -24.03 29.19 27.01
N PRO A 64 -23.60 28.97 28.25
CA PRO A 64 -22.21 29.09 28.64
C PRO A 64 -21.39 28.09 27.79
N THR A 65 -20.39 28.59 27.10
CA THR A 65 -19.40 27.78 26.37
C THR A 65 -18.78 26.84 27.38
N PRO A 66 -18.77 25.50 27.11
CA PRO A 66 -18.10 24.59 28.00
C PRO A 66 -16.62 24.98 28.11
N SER A 67 -16.14 25.11 29.34
CA SER A 67 -14.71 25.29 29.61
C SER A 67 -13.92 24.19 28.95
N PRO A 68 -12.82 24.48 28.23
CA PRO A 68 -12.03 23.45 27.62
C PRO A 68 -11.60 22.47 28.70
N THR A 69 -11.96 21.20 28.51
CA THR A 69 -11.46 20.07 29.32
C THR A 69 -9.92 20.18 29.27
N PRO A 70 -9.22 20.21 30.41
CA PRO A 70 -7.77 20.23 30.40
C PRO A 70 -7.29 19.01 29.61
N THR A 71 -6.52 19.27 28.54
CA THR A 71 -5.81 18.23 27.80
C THR A 71 -5.00 17.45 28.81
N PRO A 72 -5.12 16.11 28.88
CA PRO A 72 -4.30 15.32 29.76
C PRO A 72 -2.84 15.66 29.46
N ILE A 73 -2.14 16.16 30.47
CA ILE A 73 -0.68 16.29 30.42
C ILE A 73 -0.19 14.86 30.25
N VAL A 74 0.20 14.51 29.03
CA VAL A 74 0.97 13.28 28.80
C VAL A 74 2.26 13.51 29.55
N THR A 75 2.33 13.00 30.76
CA THR A 75 3.59 12.86 31.48
C THR A 75 4.39 11.90 30.63
N ILE A 76 5.39 12.43 29.92
CA ILE A 76 6.39 11.61 29.24
C ILE A 76 7.17 10.94 30.37
N THR A 77 6.67 9.81 30.82
CA THR A 77 7.21 9.02 31.92
C THR A 77 8.34 8.15 31.46
N THR A 78 9.19 8.44 30.71
CA THR A 78 10.49 7.87 30.40
C THR A 78 10.87 8.27 28.97
N LEU A 79 11.84 9.13 28.86
CA LEU A 79 12.77 9.06 27.74
C LEU A 79 13.26 7.61 27.71
N THR A 80 12.77 6.81 26.79
CA THR A 80 13.36 5.51 26.52
C THR A 80 14.74 5.80 25.97
N VAL A 81 15.74 5.64 26.81
CA VAL A 81 17.12 5.65 26.36
C VAL A 81 17.27 4.45 25.44
N GLU A 82 17.42 4.70 24.16
CA GLU A 82 17.60 3.65 23.18
C GLU A 82 19.00 3.07 23.33
N THR A 83 19.07 1.79 23.68
CA THR A 83 20.34 1.09 23.88
C THR A 83 20.70 0.29 22.63
N GLY A 84 21.95 0.47 22.14
CA GLY A 84 22.49 -0.34 21.07
C GLY A 84 23.03 -1.66 21.59
N ALA A 85 22.56 -2.76 21.04
CA ALA A 85 23.14 -4.08 21.30
C ALA A 85 24.55 -4.21 20.71
N ASN A 86 24.90 -3.33 19.77
CA ASN A 86 26.23 -3.29 19.13
C ASN A 86 26.64 -1.84 18.86
N THR A 87 27.57 -1.37 19.63
CA THR A 87 28.09 0.00 19.61
C THR A 87 28.87 0.37 18.35
N SER A 88 29.33 -0.61 17.61
CA SER A 88 30.17 -0.36 16.43
C SER A 88 29.38 -0.04 15.17
N ALA A 89 28.10 -0.34 15.13
CA ALA A 89 27.31 -0.25 13.91
C ALA A 89 26.24 0.84 14.01
N ALA A 90 26.46 1.99 13.36
CA ALA A 90 25.47 3.05 13.22
C ALA A 90 24.12 2.53 12.69
N ALA A 91 24.12 1.51 11.82
CA ALA A 91 22.93 0.86 11.32
C ALA A 91 22.09 0.20 12.42
N SER A 92 22.73 -0.35 13.46
CA SER A 92 22.02 -0.93 14.62
C SER A 92 21.29 0.15 15.41
N PHE A 93 21.92 1.30 15.61
CA PHE A 93 21.29 2.44 16.28
C PHE A 93 20.12 3.00 15.46
N ALA A 94 20.28 3.07 14.14
CA ALA A 94 19.20 3.53 13.26
C ALA A 94 17.96 2.63 13.37
N ALA A 95 18.15 1.31 13.42
CA ALA A 95 17.06 0.36 13.60
C ALA A 95 16.34 0.54 14.93
N GLN A 96 17.08 0.71 16.01
CA GLN A 96 16.55 0.90 17.36
C GLN A 96 15.80 2.23 17.49
N SER A 97 16.44 3.31 17.06
CA SER A 97 15.88 4.64 17.16
C SER A 97 14.63 4.85 16.30
N ASN A 98 14.35 3.94 15.37
CA ASN A 98 13.10 3.92 14.61
C ASN A 98 11.99 3.14 15.34
N GLY A 99 12.26 2.48 16.46
CA GLY A 99 11.30 1.58 17.08
C GLY A 99 10.90 0.42 16.18
N ASN A 100 11.73 0.10 15.20
CA ASN A 100 11.50 -1.00 14.28
C ASN A 100 11.97 -2.32 14.91
N GLU A 101 11.04 -3.22 15.15
CA GLU A 101 11.31 -4.54 15.73
C GLU A 101 11.71 -5.58 14.67
N GLY A 102 11.60 -5.23 13.39
CA GLY A 102 11.90 -6.14 12.29
C GLY A 102 13.38 -6.21 11.94
N LEU A 103 13.69 -7.02 10.95
CA LEU A 103 15.03 -7.18 10.39
C LEU A 103 15.51 -5.94 9.61
N SER A 104 14.63 -5.02 9.32
CA SER A 104 14.90 -3.82 8.53
C SER A 104 14.60 -2.55 9.30
N ASN A 105 15.46 -1.55 9.11
CA ASN A 105 15.28 -0.22 9.64
C ASN A 105 14.40 0.61 8.70
N VAL A 106 13.10 0.46 8.79
CA VAL A 106 12.12 1.08 7.90
C VAL A 106 11.41 2.23 8.60
N SER A 107 11.19 3.32 7.90
CA SER A 107 10.46 4.48 8.41
C SER A 107 9.05 4.14 8.87
N LYS A 108 8.66 4.66 10.02
CA LYS A 108 7.30 4.57 10.60
C LYS A 108 6.44 5.82 10.34
N VAL A 109 6.89 6.70 9.46
CA VAL A 109 6.07 7.82 9.00
C VAL A 109 4.81 7.27 8.35
N ASP A 110 3.65 7.84 8.68
CA ASP A 110 2.36 7.37 8.16
C ASP A 110 2.31 7.48 6.63
N THR A 111 1.96 6.38 5.97
CA THR A 111 1.91 6.27 4.50
C THR A 111 0.99 7.32 3.86
N ARG A 112 -0.06 7.78 4.56
CA ARG A 112 -0.95 8.84 4.06
C ARG A 112 -0.25 10.16 3.80
N THR A 113 0.91 10.42 4.45
CA THR A 113 1.70 11.64 4.22
C THR A 113 2.24 11.75 2.79
N LEU A 114 2.27 10.66 2.03
CA LEU A 114 2.63 10.66 0.61
C LEU A 114 1.47 11.03 -0.31
N LEU A 115 0.24 11.03 0.19
CA LEU A 115 -0.93 11.47 -0.56
C LEU A 115 -1.08 13.00 -0.49
N TYR A 116 -2.10 13.50 -1.11
CA TYR A 116 -2.46 14.92 -1.06
C TYR A 116 -2.85 15.35 0.38
N PRO A 117 -2.64 16.62 0.75
CA PRO A 117 -3.02 17.13 2.08
C PRO A 117 -4.50 16.89 2.39
N GLY A 118 -4.79 16.37 3.59
CA GLY A 118 -6.15 16.08 4.03
C GLY A 118 -6.71 14.76 3.49
N ALA A 119 -5.87 13.87 2.97
CA ALA A 119 -6.29 12.54 2.52
C ALA A 119 -6.87 11.71 3.68
N THR A 120 -8.06 11.12 3.43
CA THR A 120 -8.73 10.18 4.33
C THR A 120 -8.73 8.75 3.77
N THR A 121 -8.02 8.54 2.69
CA THR A 121 -7.85 7.27 1.98
C THR A 121 -7.48 6.13 2.93
N LYS A 122 -8.20 5.02 2.83
CA LYS A 122 -7.81 3.78 3.52
C LYS A 122 -6.66 3.13 2.77
N ILE A 123 -5.64 2.72 3.51
CA ILE A 123 -4.44 2.11 2.93
C ILE A 123 -4.39 0.65 3.29
N TYR A 124 -4.31 -0.19 2.28
CA TYR A 124 -4.15 -1.63 2.37
C TYR A 124 -2.84 -2.03 1.69
N ALA A 125 -2.34 -3.23 1.96
CA ALA A 125 -1.24 -3.79 1.21
C ALA A 125 -1.61 -5.19 0.69
N HIS A 126 -1.17 -5.51 -0.50
CA HIS A 126 -1.29 -6.86 -1.02
C HIS A 126 -0.32 -7.78 -0.30
N PHE A 127 -0.78 -8.95 0.10
CA PHE A 127 -0.07 -9.86 1.00
C PHE A 127 0.07 -11.24 0.38
N MET A 128 1.32 -11.67 0.19
CA MET A 128 1.65 -13.01 -0.31
C MET A 128 1.69 -14.01 0.82
N ALA A 129 0.93 -15.10 0.67
CA ALA A 129 0.59 -16.01 1.74
C ALA A 129 1.30 -17.38 1.68
N TRP A 130 2.31 -17.57 0.83
CA TRP A 130 2.85 -18.90 0.47
C TRP A 130 4.27 -19.21 0.94
N PHE A 131 5.00 -18.29 1.55
CA PHE A 131 6.40 -18.50 1.91
C PHE A 131 6.59 -19.51 3.05
N GLY A 132 7.68 -20.30 2.96
CA GLY A 132 8.11 -21.26 4.00
C GLY A 132 7.40 -22.60 4.00
N GLY A 133 6.52 -22.87 3.05
CA GLY A 133 5.75 -24.11 3.02
C GLY A 133 5.97 -24.99 1.82
N ASP A 134 6.08 -24.45 0.65
CA ASP A 134 6.04 -25.22 -0.57
C ASP A 134 7.20 -25.00 -1.53
N LYS A 135 7.41 -26.05 -2.25
CA LYS A 135 8.44 -26.25 -3.25
C LYS A 135 8.10 -25.39 -4.47
N GLY A 136 8.90 -24.39 -4.71
CA GLY A 136 8.78 -23.52 -5.87
C GLY A 136 8.75 -22.04 -5.53
N HIS A 137 8.50 -21.67 -4.28
CA HIS A 137 8.59 -20.30 -3.81
C HIS A 137 9.95 -20.02 -3.16
N MET A 138 10.33 -18.75 -3.15
CA MET A 138 11.57 -18.27 -2.56
C MET A 138 11.60 -18.54 -1.05
N ASP A 139 12.76 -18.93 -0.52
CA ASP A 139 12.98 -18.98 0.93
C ASP A 139 13.30 -17.58 1.44
N VAL A 140 12.36 -17.00 2.17
CA VAL A 140 12.46 -15.65 2.72
C VAL A 140 12.80 -15.65 4.23
N GLY A 141 13.13 -16.84 4.77
CA GLY A 141 13.55 -16.99 6.17
C GLY A 141 12.39 -17.02 7.18
N TYR A 142 11.14 -17.12 6.74
CA TYR A 142 9.99 -17.33 7.60
C TYR A 142 8.89 -18.16 6.93
N THR A 143 7.95 -18.63 7.72
CA THR A 143 6.73 -19.30 7.24
C THR A 143 5.55 -18.35 7.34
N SER A 144 4.84 -18.14 6.22
CA SER A 144 3.71 -17.19 6.14
C SER A 144 2.58 -17.50 7.14
N SER A 145 2.34 -18.77 7.45
CA SER A 145 1.32 -19.18 8.41
C SER A 145 1.77 -19.16 9.88
N ASP A 146 3.02 -18.78 10.20
CA ASP A 146 3.47 -18.64 11.58
C ASP A 146 2.75 -17.46 12.26
N PRO A 147 1.99 -17.67 13.35
CA PRO A 147 1.26 -16.62 14.04
C PRO A 147 2.17 -15.47 14.53
N ASN A 148 3.39 -15.78 14.96
CA ASN A 148 4.34 -14.75 15.41
C ASN A 148 4.82 -13.88 14.24
N GLN A 149 4.99 -14.48 13.06
CA GLN A 149 5.37 -13.73 11.86
C GLN A 149 4.21 -12.82 11.42
N VAL A 150 2.98 -13.34 11.35
CA VAL A 150 1.80 -12.54 10.99
C VAL A 150 1.58 -11.41 11.98
N ASN A 151 1.73 -11.68 13.30
CA ASN A 151 1.64 -10.63 14.33
C ASN A 151 2.66 -9.51 14.12
N ARG A 152 3.93 -9.84 13.81
CA ARG A 152 4.96 -8.83 13.49
C ARG A 152 4.61 -8.04 12.25
N GLN A 153 4.18 -8.69 11.17
CA GLN A 153 3.81 -8.03 9.92
C GLN A 153 2.61 -7.09 10.09
N VAL A 154 1.57 -7.53 10.79
CA VAL A 154 0.40 -6.69 11.09
C VAL A 154 0.79 -5.50 11.99
N SER A 155 1.61 -5.74 13.02
CA SER A 155 2.10 -4.67 13.90
C SER A 155 2.94 -3.64 13.14
N ASP A 156 3.81 -4.11 12.26
CA ASP A 156 4.64 -3.24 11.42
C ASP A 156 3.79 -2.45 10.42
N ALA A 157 2.85 -3.10 9.74
CA ALA A 157 1.91 -2.45 8.82
C ALA A 157 1.11 -1.34 9.51
N LEU A 158 0.53 -1.63 10.67
CA LEU A 158 -0.18 -0.63 11.49
C LEU A 158 0.71 0.56 11.87
N SER A 159 1.97 0.30 12.23
CA SER A 159 2.92 1.35 12.59
C SER A 159 3.28 2.29 11.43
N ARG A 160 2.99 1.89 10.19
CA ARG A 160 3.18 2.67 8.95
C ARG A 160 1.87 3.27 8.42
N GLY A 161 0.78 3.16 9.17
CA GLY A 161 -0.55 3.66 8.78
C GLY A 161 -1.28 2.78 7.77
N ILE A 162 -0.87 1.51 7.61
CA ILE A 162 -1.55 0.53 6.76
C ILE A 162 -2.64 -0.14 7.59
N SER A 163 -3.88 -0.11 7.08
CA SER A 163 -5.09 -0.50 7.82
C SER A 163 -5.53 -1.94 7.58
N GLY A 164 -4.86 -2.67 6.69
CA GLY A 164 -5.20 -4.06 6.42
C GLY A 164 -4.41 -4.69 5.30
N PHE A 165 -4.60 -6.00 5.15
CA PHE A 165 -4.03 -6.78 4.06
C PHE A 165 -5.12 -7.32 3.13
N ILE A 166 -4.82 -7.34 1.82
CA ILE A 166 -5.57 -8.06 0.81
C ILE A 166 -4.71 -9.27 0.45
N GLU A 167 -5.12 -10.44 0.91
CA GLU A 167 -4.35 -11.67 0.76
C GLU A 167 -4.53 -12.27 -0.64
N ASP A 168 -3.43 -12.55 -1.31
CA ASP A 168 -3.42 -13.37 -2.52
C ASP A 168 -3.71 -14.82 -2.16
N TRP A 169 -4.91 -15.29 -2.53
CA TRP A 169 -5.44 -16.53 -2.03
C TRP A 169 -5.83 -17.51 -3.14
N TYR A 170 -5.17 -18.65 -3.14
CA TYR A 170 -5.32 -19.72 -4.12
C TYR A 170 -6.39 -20.75 -3.74
N GLY A 171 -7.39 -20.37 -2.97
CA GLY A 171 -8.48 -21.26 -2.58
C GLY A 171 -8.12 -22.28 -1.47
N PRO A 172 -9.10 -23.08 -1.02
CA PRO A 172 -8.96 -23.98 0.13
C PRO A 172 -8.00 -25.15 -0.14
N ASN A 173 -7.76 -25.49 -1.40
CA ASN A 173 -6.93 -26.64 -1.78
C ASN A 173 -5.42 -26.32 -1.74
N ASN A 174 -5.03 -25.07 -1.70
CA ASN A 174 -3.65 -24.68 -1.47
C ASN A 174 -3.42 -24.52 0.05
N SER A 175 -2.67 -25.45 0.64
CA SER A 175 -2.58 -25.60 2.10
C SER A 175 -1.92 -24.41 2.78
N MET A 176 -0.86 -23.83 2.21
CA MET A 176 -0.13 -22.72 2.85
C MET A 176 -0.92 -21.42 2.82
N PRO A 177 -1.36 -20.89 1.66
CA PRO A 177 -2.21 -19.69 1.65
C PRO A 177 -3.49 -19.85 2.49
N ASN A 178 -4.14 -21.01 2.44
CA ASN A 178 -5.34 -21.21 3.25
C ASN A 178 -5.05 -21.23 4.75
N ALA A 179 -3.94 -21.81 5.20
CA ALA A 179 -3.51 -21.76 6.60
C ALA A 179 -3.13 -20.34 7.03
N THR A 180 -2.45 -19.60 6.16
CA THR A 180 -2.09 -18.20 6.38
C THR A 180 -3.32 -17.32 6.51
N ALA A 181 -4.35 -17.53 5.68
CA ALA A 181 -5.63 -16.81 5.77
C ALA A 181 -6.29 -16.96 7.14
N PHE A 182 -6.29 -18.16 7.73
CA PHE A 182 -6.81 -18.36 9.09
C PHE A 182 -5.97 -17.66 10.16
N THR A 183 -4.65 -17.65 10.01
CA THR A 183 -3.75 -16.95 10.93
C THR A 183 -3.94 -15.44 10.83
N LEU A 184 -4.01 -14.91 9.59
CA LEU A 184 -4.27 -13.50 9.34
C LEU A 184 -5.64 -13.06 9.89
N LYS A 185 -6.68 -13.88 9.68
CA LYS A 185 -8.01 -13.65 10.28
C LYS A 185 -7.92 -13.53 11.80
N ALA A 186 -7.30 -14.51 12.46
CA ALA A 186 -7.19 -14.52 13.93
C ALA A 186 -6.42 -13.28 14.44
N GLU A 187 -5.34 -12.91 13.76
CA GLU A 187 -4.57 -11.73 14.11
C GLU A 187 -5.37 -10.44 13.90
N ALA A 188 -6.04 -10.29 12.76
CA ALA A 188 -6.87 -9.11 12.46
C ALA A 188 -8.03 -8.95 13.47
N GLU A 189 -8.68 -10.05 13.85
CA GLU A 189 -9.72 -10.07 14.89
C GLU A 189 -9.18 -9.60 16.25
N SER A 190 -7.95 -9.98 16.60
CA SER A 190 -7.30 -9.57 17.86
C SER A 190 -7.06 -8.05 17.93
N ARG A 191 -7.01 -7.37 16.78
CA ARG A 191 -6.77 -5.92 16.68
C ARG A 191 -8.02 -5.06 16.88
N ASN A 192 -9.18 -5.67 17.17
CA ASN A 192 -10.42 -4.98 17.56
C ASN A 192 -10.83 -3.85 16.59
N GLY A 193 -10.79 -4.11 15.29
CA GLY A 193 -11.16 -3.17 14.23
C GLY A 193 -10.05 -2.21 13.77
N ALA A 194 -8.87 -2.26 14.39
CA ALA A 194 -7.72 -1.45 13.92
C ALA A 194 -7.09 -2.00 12.64
N PHE A 195 -7.27 -3.29 12.35
CA PHE A 195 -6.74 -3.94 11.16
C PHE A 195 -7.81 -4.79 10.48
N GLN A 196 -7.86 -4.75 9.16
CA GLN A 196 -8.80 -5.49 8.34
C GLN A 196 -8.05 -6.47 7.41
N PHE A 197 -8.77 -7.46 6.89
CA PHE A 197 -8.28 -8.33 5.84
C PHE A 197 -9.35 -8.59 4.79
N ALA A 198 -8.94 -8.93 3.58
CA ALA A 198 -9.81 -9.38 2.51
C ALA A 198 -9.12 -10.46 1.68
N MET A 199 -9.91 -11.24 0.95
CA MET A 199 -9.40 -12.24 0.03
C MET A 199 -9.32 -11.67 -1.39
N MET A 200 -8.20 -11.89 -2.08
CA MET A 200 -8.09 -11.77 -3.51
C MET A 200 -8.07 -13.20 -4.10
N ALA A 201 -9.14 -13.57 -4.77
CA ALA A 201 -9.22 -14.85 -5.44
C ALA A 201 -8.34 -14.82 -6.70
N ASP A 202 -7.23 -15.55 -6.67
CA ASP A 202 -6.34 -15.69 -7.82
C ASP A 202 -6.92 -16.71 -8.82
N GLY A 203 -6.92 -16.35 -10.11
CA GLY A 203 -7.37 -17.23 -11.20
C GLY A 203 -6.55 -18.52 -11.30
N GLY A 204 -5.31 -18.52 -10.81
CA GLY A 204 -4.47 -19.71 -10.71
C GLY A 204 -5.08 -20.83 -9.86
N ALA A 205 -5.98 -20.50 -8.93
CA ALA A 205 -6.73 -21.49 -8.14
C ALA A 205 -7.64 -22.40 -8.99
N LEU A 206 -7.99 -21.97 -10.19
CA LEU A 206 -8.90 -22.71 -11.08
C LEU A 206 -8.18 -23.80 -11.92
N ASP A 207 -6.87 -23.74 -12.01
CA ASP A 207 -6.06 -24.60 -12.89
C ASP A 207 -6.17 -26.09 -12.54
N SER A 208 -6.03 -26.42 -11.27
CA SER A 208 -5.92 -27.82 -10.83
C SER A 208 -7.20 -28.65 -11.03
N SER A 209 -8.35 -27.99 -11.09
CA SER A 209 -9.66 -28.65 -11.08
C SER A 209 -10.36 -28.70 -12.45
N CYS A 210 -9.99 -27.81 -13.35
CA CYS A 210 -10.61 -27.69 -14.68
C CYS A 210 -9.59 -27.80 -15.82
N THR A 211 -8.48 -28.51 -15.61
CA THR A 211 -7.44 -28.71 -16.62
C THR A 211 -8.02 -29.37 -17.87
N PRO A 212 -8.07 -28.70 -19.02
CA PRO A 212 -8.54 -29.32 -20.26
C PRO A 212 -7.49 -30.28 -20.83
N PRO A 213 -7.89 -31.22 -21.72
CA PRO A 213 -6.95 -31.93 -22.52
C PRO A 213 -6.03 -30.99 -23.31
N GLN A 214 -4.81 -31.45 -23.60
CA GLN A 214 -3.81 -30.64 -24.31
C GLN A 214 -4.39 -30.01 -25.59
N GLY A 215 -4.29 -28.69 -25.74
CA GLY A 215 -4.78 -27.93 -26.88
C GLY A 215 -6.27 -27.58 -26.85
N GLN A 216 -6.97 -27.81 -25.74
CA GLN A 216 -8.35 -27.37 -25.53
C GLN A 216 -8.43 -26.32 -24.42
N THR A 217 -9.49 -25.51 -24.43
CA THR A 217 -9.82 -24.57 -23.36
C THR A 217 -10.62 -25.27 -22.26
N ALA A 218 -10.43 -24.89 -21.02
CA ALA A 218 -11.26 -25.39 -19.92
C ALA A 218 -12.74 -25.03 -20.15
N ALA A 219 -13.63 -25.95 -19.78
CA ALA A 219 -15.06 -25.71 -19.95
C ALA A 219 -15.52 -24.57 -19.02
N GLN A 220 -16.20 -23.57 -19.57
CA GLN A 220 -16.75 -22.45 -18.81
C GLN A 220 -17.56 -22.89 -17.59
N SER A 221 -18.36 -23.96 -17.73
CA SER A 221 -19.15 -24.49 -16.59
C SER A 221 -18.26 -24.99 -15.46
N CYS A 222 -17.15 -25.67 -15.76
CA CYS A 222 -16.22 -26.15 -14.77
C CYS A 222 -15.55 -24.98 -14.03
N LEU A 223 -14.99 -24.01 -14.76
CA LEU A 223 -14.37 -22.83 -14.17
C LEU A 223 -15.35 -22.03 -13.30
N THR A 224 -16.58 -21.86 -13.77
CA THR A 224 -17.66 -21.20 -13.04
C THR A 224 -18.01 -21.94 -11.74
N ASP A 225 -18.17 -23.26 -11.79
CA ASP A 225 -18.45 -24.08 -10.60
C ASP A 225 -17.33 -24.01 -9.58
N GLN A 226 -16.09 -24.05 -10.02
CA GLN A 226 -14.92 -23.92 -9.14
C GLN A 226 -14.86 -22.54 -8.48
N MET A 227 -15.08 -21.47 -9.23
CA MET A 227 -15.11 -20.10 -8.66
C MET A 227 -16.23 -19.98 -7.62
N ILE A 228 -17.44 -20.45 -7.90
CA ILE A 228 -18.54 -20.47 -6.94
C ILE A 228 -18.15 -21.25 -5.67
N SER A 229 -17.51 -22.40 -5.82
CA SER A 229 -17.05 -23.22 -4.69
C SER A 229 -16.03 -22.50 -3.84
N ILE A 230 -15.02 -21.89 -4.47
CA ILE A 230 -13.95 -21.11 -3.82
C ILE A 230 -14.56 -19.93 -3.04
N LEU A 231 -15.41 -19.13 -3.67
CA LEU A 231 -16.03 -17.96 -3.04
C LEU A 231 -17.02 -18.35 -1.94
N THR A 232 -17.75 -19.45 -2.10
CA THR A 232 -18.62 -19.98 -1.04
C THR A 232 -17.82 -20.43 0.18
N TYR A 233 -16.66 -21.05 -0.04
CA TYR A 233 -15.75 -21.37 1.05
C TYR A 233 -15.21 -20.12 1.74
N ALA A 234 -14.78 -19.10 0.97
CA ALA A 234 -14.31 -17.83 1.52
C ALA A 234 -15.37 -17.15 2.40
N TYR A 235 -16.60 -17.11 1.93
CA TYR A 235 -17.73 -16.57 2.70
C TYR A 235 -17.88 -17.28 4.04
N ASN A 236 -17.94 -18.60 4.04
CA ASN A 236 -18.16 -19.41 5.24
C ASN A 236 -16.98 -19.33 6.23
N SER A 237 -15.76 -19.19 5.74
CA SER A 237 -14.53 -19.26 6.54
C SER A 237 -14.04 -17.90 7.02
N PHE A 238 -14.21 -16.85 6.22
CA PHE A 238 -13.51 -15.57 6.39
C PHE A 238 -14.45 -14.37 6.44
N GLU A 239 -15.41 -14.26 5.52
CA GLU A 239 -16.19 -13.03 5.30
C GLU A 239 -17.18 -12.71 6.43
N ASN A 240 -17.46 -13.67 7.33
CA ASN A 240 -18.23 -13.45 8.55
C ASN A 240 -17.39 -12.91 9.72
N SER A 241 -16.10 -12.73 9.54
CA SER A 241 -15.22 -12.14 10.56
C SER A 241 -15.55 -10.66 10.77
N PRO A 242 -15.56 -10.16 12.03
CA PRO A 242 -15.71 -8.72 12.29
C PRO A 242 -14.53 -7.89 11.78
N ALA A 243 -13.39 -8.52 11.46
CA ALA A 243 -12.22 -7.88 10.87
C ALA A 243 -12.17 -7.97 9.34
N TYR A 244 -13.15 -8.64 8.69
CA TYR A 244 -13.18 -8.71 7.24
C TYR A 244 -13.53 -7.34 6.63
N MET A 245 -12.93 -7.02 5.49
CA MET A 245 -13.18 -5.76 4.79
C MET A 245 -14.61 -5.71 4.26
N MET A 246 -15.39 -4.76 4.77
CA MET A 246 -16.76 -4.53 4.34
C MET A 246 -16.87 -3.20 3.61
N ILE A 247 -17.57 -3.20 2.50
CA ILE A 247 -17.93 -2.01 1.71
C ILE A 247 -19.46 -1.89 1.72
N ASN A 248 -19.97 -0.84 2.32
CA ASN A 248 -21.42 -0.63 2.47
C ASN A 248 -22.15 -1.84 3.09
N GLY A 249 -21.52 -2.50 4.08
CA GLY A 249 -22.07 -3.67 4.77
C GLY A 249 -22.03 -4.99 3.98
N ARG A 250 -21.33 -5.03 2.85
CA ARG A 250 -21.13 -6.21 2.02
C ARG A 250 -19.64 -6.60 2.01
N PRO A 251 -19.28 -7.89 2.05
CA PRO A 251 -17.89 -8.32 2.03
C PRO A 251 -17.23 -7.98 0.69
N ALA A 252 -16.00 -7.48 0.75
CA ALA A 252 -15.20 -7.17 -0.44
C ALA A 252 -14.45 -8.44 -0.92
N VAL A 253 -14.59 -8.77 -2.18
CA VAL A 253 -13.83 -9.84 -2.85
C VAL A 253 -13.10 -9.25 -4.03
N PHE A 254 -11.78 -9.43 -4.02
CA PHE A 254 -10.90 -9.00 -5.09
C PHE A 254 -10.59 -10.16 -6.02
N PHE A 255 -10.24 -9.85 -7.27
CA PHE A 255 -9.87 -10.85 -8.26
C PHE A 255 -8.54 -10.50 -8.92
N PHE A 256 -7.66 -11.49 -9.02
CA PHE A 256 -6.45 -11.44 -9.82
C PHE A 256 -6.58 -12.40 -11.00
N GLU A 257 -6.53 -11.89 -12.23
CA GLU A 257 -6.64 -12.66 -13.48
C GLU A 257 -7.70 -13.76 -13.46
N PRO A 258 -8.96 -13.49 -13.04
CA PRO A 258 -9.95 -14.55 -12.81
C PRO A 258 -10.34 -15.32 -14.08
N ASP A 259 -10.18 -14.72 -15.27
CA ASP A 259 -10.47 -15.33 -16.58
C ASP A 259 -9.22 -15.93 -17.25
N ARG A 260 -8.13 -16.13 -16.47
CA ARG A 260 -6.83 -16.64 -16.96
C ARG A 260 -6.93 -17.93 -17.77
N PHE A 261 -7.79 -18.84 -17.38
CA PHE A 261 -7.97 -20.15 -18.04
C PHE A 261 -9.20 -20.21 -18.94
N GLY A 262 -10.01 -19.19 -18.97
CA GLY A 262 -11.20 -19.07 -19.81
C GLY A 262 -12.28 -18.21 -19.14
N THR A 263 -13.23 -17.74 -19.94
CA THR A 263 -14.28 -16.86 -19.46
C THR A 263 -15.26 -17.59 -18.54
N LEU A 264 -15.57 -16.99 -17.39
CA LEU A 264 -16.56 -17.49 -16.44
C LEU A 264 -17.97 -16.95 -16.77
N ASP A 265 -19.01 -17.67 -16.34
CA ASP A 265 -20.37 -17.14 -16.24
C ASP A 265 -20.52 -16.30 -14.95
N TRP A 266 -20.10 -15.06 -15.05
CA TRP A 266 -20.09 -14.13 -13.91
C TRP A 266 -21.48 -13.81 -13.36
N GLN A 267 -22.55 -13.87 -14.19
CA GLN A 267 -23.91 -13.73 -13.67
C GLN A 267 -24.28 -14.88 -12.76
N ARG A 268 -23.90 -16.10 -13.15
CA ARG A 268 -24.11 -17.29 -12.33
C ARG A 268 -23.25 -17.26 -11.05
N VAL A 269 -21.98 -16.82 -11.14
CA VAL A 269 -21.12 -16.61 -9.97
C VAL A 269 -21.81 -15.67 -9.00
N ALA A 270 -22.16 -14.47 -9.44
CA ALA A 270 -22.75 -13.45 -8.58
C ALA A 270 -24.09 -13.87 -7.93
N SER A 271 -24.91 -14.64 -8.67
CA SER A 271 -26.20 -15.12 -8.14
C SER A 271 -26.11 -16.32 -7.22
N SER A 272 -24.97 -17.04 -7.21
CA SER A 272 -24.78 -18.29 -6.47
C SER A 272 -23.96 -18.12 -5.20
N VAL A 273 -23.10 -17.10 -5.14
CA VAL A 273 -22.22 -16.87 -3.97
C VAL A 273 -23.03 -16.19 -2.86
N PRO A 274 -22.97 -16.72 -1.62
CA PRO A 274 -23.69 -16.14 -0.49
C PRO A 274 -23.06 -14.79 -0.06
N GLY A 275 -23.79 -14.02 0.76
CA GLY A 275 -23.31 -12.74 1.31
C GLY A 275 -23.42 -11.55 0.37
N ASN A 276 -23.80 -11.74 -0.90
CA ASN A 276 -23.88 -10.66 -1.89
C ASN A 276 -22.63 -9.79 -1.92
N PRO A 277 -21.43 -10.37 -2.17
CA PRO A 277 -20.17 -9.66 -2.06
C PRO A 277 -20.04 -8.49 -3.04
N VAL A 278 -19.15 -7.57 -2.71
CA VAL A 278 -18.69 -6.48 -3.59
C VAL A 278 -17.54 -7.04 -4.43
N PHE A 279 -17.73 -7.17 -5.74
CA PHE A 279 -16.71 -7.70 -6.64
C PHE A 279 -15.81 -6.59 -7.19
N ILE A 280 -14.52 -6.69 -6.93
CA ILE A 280 -13.49 -5.74 -7.34
C ILE A 280 -12.57 -6.43 -8.35
N PHE A 281 -12.68 -6.04 -9.61
CA PHE A 281 -11.87 -6.62 -10.70
C PHE A 281 -10.59 -5.83 -10.95
N GLN A 282 -9.66 -6.44 -11.66
CA GLN A 282 -8.35 -5.86 -11.91
C GLN A 282 -8.37 -4.90 -13.11
N ASN A 283 -7.52 -3.86 -13.05
CA ASN A 283 -7.26 -2.88 -14.11
C ASN A 283 -8.46 -1.98 -14.45
N SER A 284 -8.27 -0.98 -15.32
CA SER A 284 -9.34 -0.06 -15.74
C SER A 284 -10.54 -0.76 -16.39
N GLY A 285 -10.32 -1.91 -17.06
CA GLY A 285 -11.38 -2.76 -17.60
C GLY A 285 -12.33 -3.33 -16.54
N GLY A 286 -11.85 -3.45 -15.30
CA GLY A 286 -12.65 -3.91 -14.17
C GLY A 286 -13.89 -3.03 -13.92
N PHE A 287 -13.83 -1.73 -14.16
CA PHE A 287 -14.97 -0.82 -13.98
C PHE A 287 -16.15 -1.09 -14.95
N THR A 288 -15.89 -1.77 -16.05
CA THR A 288 -16.91 -2.12 -17.06
C THR A 288 -17.25 -3.61 -17.08
N HIS A 289 -16.69 -4.39 -16.16
CA HIS A 289 -17.01 -5.81 -16.05
C HIS A 289 -18.48 -6.02 -15.67
N SER A 290 -19.13 -7.06 -16.20
CA SER A 290 -20.59 -7.24 -16.12
C SER A 290 -21.16 -7.35 -14.70
N GLN A 291 -20.35 -7.81 -13.75
CA GLN A 291 -20.76 -7.96 -12.32
C GLN A 291 -19.91 -7.11 -11.39
N THR A 292 -19.30 -6.04 -11.92
CA THR A 292 -18.41 -5.20 -11.13
C THR A 292 -19.13 -4.37 -10.09
N SER A 293 -18.48 -4.20 -8.94
CA SER A 293 -18.77 -3.14 -7.98
C SER A 293 -17.62 -2.13 -7.90
N GLY A 294 -16.48 -2.41 -8.56
CA GLY A 294 -15.32 -1.56 -8.57
C GLY A 294 -14.10 -2.20 -9.21
N SER A 295 -12.98 -1.51 -9.13
CA SER A 295 -11.74 -1.99 -9.73
C SER A 295 -10.51 -1.66 -8.89
N ILE A 296 -9.49 -2.48 -9.06
CA ILE A 296 -8.18 -2.34 -8.43
C ILE A 296 -7.11 -2.19 -9.51
N SER A 297 -6.21 -1.21 -9.35
CA SER A 297 -5.01 -1.14 -10.18
C SER A 297 -3.90 -2.05 -9.65
N TRP A 298 -2.95 -2.35 -10.51
CA TRP A 298 -1.81 -3.22 -10.22
C TRP A 298 -0.52 -2.55 -10.69
N VAL A 299 0.57 -3.30 -10.75
CA VAL A 299 1.78 -2.88 -11.45
C VAL A 299 1.70 -3.31 -12.91
N MET A 300 1.97 -2.40 -13.84
CA MET A 300 2.08 -2.72 -15.27
C MET A 300 3.54 -2.61 -15.69
N ILE A 301 4.05 -3.63 -16.36
CA ILE A 301 5.45 -3.70 -16.75
C ILE A 301 5.58 -3.63 -18.26
N ASN A 302 6.25 -2.61 -18.77
CA ASN A 302 6.64 -2.50 -20.16
C ASN A 302 7.97 -3.24 -20.37
N LYS A 303 7.89 -4.48 -20.87
CA LYS A 303 9.05 -5.34 -21.08
C LYS A 303 10.11 -4.63 -21.92
N GLY A 304 11.36 -4.60 -21.42
CA GLY A 304 12.48 -3.95 -22.09
C GLY A 304 12.59 -2.43 -21.88
N VAL A 305 11.73 -1.83 -21.05
CA VAL A 305 11.76 -0.40 -20.71
C VAL A 305 11.80 -0.21 -19.19
N PRO A 306 12.91 -0.57 -18.51
CA PRO A 306 12.96 -0.68 -17.05
C PRO A 306 12.78 0.65 -16.29
N ASN A 307 12.93 1.78 -16.96
CA ASN A 307 12.69 3.10 -16.36
C ASN A 307 11.24 3.59 -16.53
N ASP A 308 10.42 2.84 -17.26
CA ASP A 308 8.99 3.13 -17.36
C ASP A 308 8.26 2.56 -16.14
N TRP A 309 7.89 3.44 -15.23
CA TRP A 309 7.09 3.09 -14.06
C TRP A 309 5.58 3.08 -14.37
N SER A 310 5.24 2.98 -15.66
CA SER A 310 3.86 2.83 -16.15
C SER A 310 2.90 3.94 -15.75
N GLN A 311 3.37 5.18 -15.83
CA GLN A 311 2.53 6.36 -15.57
C GLN A 311 1.24 6.33 -16.39
N SER A 312 1.32 6.03 -17.68
CA SER A 312 0.15 5.99 -18.57
C SER A 312 -0.91 4.97 -18.17
N TYR A 313 -0.50 3.86 -17.56
CA TYR A 313 -1.43 2.87 -17.00
C TYR A 313 -2.17 3.43 -15.79
N LEU A 314 -1.47 4.08 -14.87
CA LEU A 314 -2.09 4.72 -13.70
C LEU A 314 -3.01 5.88 -14.12
N ASP A 315 -2.58 6.72 -15.06
CA ASP A 315 -3.40 7.79 -15.64
C ASP A 315 -4.70 7.24 -16.24
N ASN A 316 -4.62 6.15 -17.00
CA ASN A 316 -5.79 5.49 -17.56
C ASN A 316 -6.70 4.92 -16.47
N PHE A 317 -6.14 4.31 -15.44
CA PHE A 317 -6.93 3.78 -14.33
C PHE A 317 -7.68 4.90 -13.59
N TYR A 318 -6.99 5.98 -13.19
CA TYR A 318 -7.60 7.06 -12.42
C TYR A 318 -8.63 7.85 -13.24
N SER A 319 -8.32 8.16 -14.50
CA SER A 319 -9.28 8.82 -15.38
C SER A 319 -10.53 7.97 -15.62
N THR A 320 -10.38 6.65 -15.77
CA THR A 320 -11.52 5.72 -15.89
C THR A 320 -12.33 5.67 -14.60
N ALA A 321 -11.68 5.57 -13.43
CA ALA A 321 -12.34 5.58 -12.13
C ALA A 321 -13.23 6.82 -11.94
N LEU A 322 -12.72 8.00 -12.31
CA LEU A 322 -13.49 9.26 -12.22
C LEU A 322 -14.72 9.30 -13.14
N THR A 323 -14.72 8.53 -14.23
CA THR A 323 -15.90 8.39 -15.10
C THR A 323 -16.89 7.33 -14.60
N HIS A 324 -16.53 6.57 -13.56
CA HIS A 324 -17.37 5.54 -12.93
C HIS A 324 -17.58 5.82 -11.42
N PRO A 325 -18.20 6.94 -11.04
CA PRO A 325 -18.25 7.41 -9.66
C PRO A 325 -19.06 6.51 -8.71
N GLN A 326 -19.79 5.53 -9.25
CA GLN A 326 -20.50 4.53 -8.44
C GLN A 326 -19.66 3.28 -8.16
N GLY A 327 -18.53 3.13 -8.84
CA GLY A 327 -17.59 2.02 -8.65
C GLY A 327 -16.55 2.35 -7.60
N HIS A 328 -16.22 1.36 -6.77
CA HIS A 328 -15.16 1.48 -5.78
C HIS A 328 -13.78 1.41 -6.46
N ALA A 329 -12.97 2.44 -6.28
CA ALA A 329 -11.64 2.51 -6.86
C ALA A 329 -10.56 2.19 -5.79
N PHE A 330 -9.78 1.17 -6.04
CA PHE A 330 -8.58 0.83 -5.29
C PHE A 330 -7.36 1.17 -6.15
N ALA A 331 -6.74 2.30 -5.87
CA ALA A 331 -5.51 2.71 -6.52
C ALA A 331 -4.35 1.77 -6.16
N ALA A 332 -3.29 1.74 -6.95
CA ALA A 332 -2.05 1.05 -6.59
C ALA A 332 -0.87 2.02 -6.56
N THR A 333 0.06 1.72 -5.66
CA THR A 333 1.41 2.28 -5.63
C THR A 333 2.43 1.17 -5.45
N TYR A 334 3.60 1.34 -6.03
CA TYR A 334 4.66 0.33 -6.00
C TYR A 334 6.04 0.99 -6.03
N LYS A 335 7.04 0.29 -5.46
CA LYS A 335 8.42 0.78 -5.43
C LYS A 335 9.22 0.50 -6.69
N GLY A 336 8.77 -0.43 -7.49
CA GLY A 336 9.41 -1.03 -8.65
C GLY A 336 8.94 -2.47 -8.81
N PHE A 337 9.57 -3.22 -9.71
CA PHE A 337 9.26 -4.62 -10.02
C PHE A 337 10.50 -5.31 -10.58
N ASN A 338 10.75 -6.55 -10.18
CA ASN A 338 11.83 -7.36 -10.75
C ASN A 338 11.57 -8.83 -10.52
N ASP A 339 11.12 -9.55 -11.55
CA ASP A 339 10.86 -11.00 -11.50
C ASP A 339 12.01 -11.87 -12.01
N THR A 340 13.21 -11.32 -12.16
CA THR A 340 14.35 -12.05 -12.74
C THR A 340 14.79 -13.27 -11.91
N LEU A 341 14.41 -13.32 -10.64
CA LEU A 341 14.69 -14.43 -9.72
C LEU A 341 13.49 -15.36 -9.51
N ALA A 342 12.31 -15.00 -10.00
CA ALA A 342 11.12 -15.83 -9.89
C ALA A 342 11.22 -17.07 -10.78
N GLY A 343 10.64 -18.19 -10.35
CA GLY A 343 10.67 -19.44 -11.10
C GLY A 343 9.90 -19.40 -12.44
N TRP A 344 9.04 -18.40 -12.60
CA TRP A 344 8.21 -18.14 -13.80
C TRP A 344 8.66 -16.91 -14.59
N THR A 345 9.87 -16.45 -14.38
CA THR A 345 10.36 -15.15 -14.86
C THR A 345 10.19 -14.93 -16.36
N ASP A 346 9.70 -13.74 -16.69
CA ASP A 346 9.77 -13.13 -18.02
C ASP A 346 10.91 -12.11 -18.13
N GLN A 347 11.74 -11.97 -17.08
CA GLN A 347 12.81 -10.98 -16.94
C GLN A 347 12.29 -9.56 -17.11
N ARG A 348 11.20 -9.25 -16.42
CA ARG A 348 10.56 -7.94 -16.43
C ARG A 348 11.12 -7.10 -15.30
N ILE A 349 11.41 -5.84 -15.58
CA ILE A 349 12.00 -4.92 -14.61
C ILE A 349 11.31 -3.56 -14.70
N VAL A 350 10.94 -3.01 -13.55
CA VAL A 350 10.68 -1.59 -13.31
C VAL A 350 11.64 -1.15 -12.22
N ASN A 351 12.54 -0.23 -12.53
CA ASN A 351 13.57 0.21 -11.61
C ASN A 351 12.99 0.95 -10.40
N GLN A 352 13.53 0.69 -9.22
CA GLN A 352 13.16 1.41 -7.99
C GLN A 352 13.68 2.86 -7.97
N ASN A 353 14.75 3.14 -8.71
CA ASN A 353 15.39 4.45 -8.83
C ASN A 353 15.63 5.10 -7.45
N CYS A 354 16.22 4.33 -6.50
CA CYS A 354 16.50 4.81 -5.15
C CYS A 354 15.26 5.42 -4.45
N GLY A 355 14.10 4.77 -4.60
CA GLY A 355 12.83 5.20 -4.01
C GLY A 355 12.02 6.22 -4.83
N GLN A 356 12.57 6.72 -5.96
CA GLN A 356 11.82 7.70 -6.78
C GLN A 356 10.57 7.09 -7.43
N THR A 357 10.63 5.83 -7.86
CA THR A 357 9.45 5.15 -8.43
C THR A 357 8.30 5.11 -7.41
N TRP A 358 8.59 4.82 -6.14
CA TRP A 358 7.62 4.88 -5.05
C TRP A 358 6.98 6.28 -4.93
N LEU A 359 7.78 7.32 -4.88
CA LEU A 359 7.29 8.70 -4.77
C LEU A 359 6.48 9.11 -6.00
N ASN A 360 6.90 8.70 -7.20
CA ASN A 360 6.22 9.02 -8.45
C ASN A 360 4.81 8.40 -8.49
N THR A 361 4.64 7.14 -8.09
CA THR A 361 3.35 6.48 -8.09
C THR A 361 2.36 7.14 -7.11
N PHE A 362 2.83 7.63 -5.97
CA PHE A 362 2.00 8.44 -5.04
C PHE A 362 1.66 9.82 -5.62
N SER A 363 2.66 10.47 -6.22
CA SER A 363 2.47 11.78 -6.86
C SER A 363 1.42 11.74 -7.97
N GLU A 364 1.33 10.61 -8.67
CA GLU A 364 0.33 10.42 -9.74
C GLU A 364 -1.10 10.50 -9.22
N ILE A 365 -1.36 9.95 -8.04
CA ILE A 365 -2.68 10.03 -7.38
C ILE A 365 -3.10 11.49 -7.18
N GLY A 366 -2.17 12.35 -6.78
CA GLY A 366 -2.43 13.77 -6.51
C GLY A 366 -2.86 14.60 -7.73
N LYS A 367 -2.71 14.08 -8.95
CA LYS A 367 -3.22 14.72 -10.17
C LYS A 367 -4.73 14.54 -10.34
N TYR A 368 -5.30 13.49 -9.78
CA TYR A 368 -6.70 13.08 -9.96
C TYR A 368 -7.54 13.29 -8.71
N TYR A 369 -6.92 13.20 -7.53
CA TYR A 369 -7.60 13.24 -6.25
C TYR A 369 -7.06 14.35 -5.35
N SER A 370 -7.90 14.81 -4.42
CA SER A 370 -7.59 15.92 -3.51
C SER A 370 -8.45 15.82 -2.24
N ALA A 371 -8.27 16.74 -1.29
CA ALA A 371 -9.13 16.83 -0.11
C ALA A 371 -10.63 16.93 -0.44
N ASN A 372 -10.98 17.54 -1.57
CA ASN A 372 -12.37 17.72 -2.01
C ASN A 372 -12.88 16.59 -2.92
N SER A 373 -11.99 15.72 -3.40
CA SER A 373 -12.30 14.57 -4.24
C SER A 373 -11.42 13.41 -3.79
N GLN A 374 -11.84 12.75 -2.72
CA GLN A 374 -11.04 11.73 -2.04
C GLN A 374 -10.93 10.46 -2.85
N LEU A 375 -9.73 9.89 -2.91
CA LEU A 375 -9.56 8.49 -3.27
C LEU A 375 -10.06 7.62 -2.10
N GLU A 376 -10.94 6.67 -2.37
CA GLU A 376 -11.53 5.83 -1.33
C GLU A 376 -10.48 4.91 -0.68
N SER A 377 -9.75 4.18 -1.50
CA SER A 377 -8.81 3.17 -1.03
C SER A 377 -7.56 3.10 -1.90
N LEU A 378 -6.46 2.74 -1.28
CA LEU A 378 -5.16 2.53 -1.91
C LEU A 378 -4.64 1.14 -1.53
N GLN A 379 -4.17 0.37 -2.49
CA GLN A 379 -3.43 -0.86 -2.28
C GLN A 379 -1.94 -0.65 -2.58
N LEU A 380 -1.10 -0.97 -1.63
CA LEU A 380 0.35 -1.02 -1.83
C LEU A 380 0.71 -2.37 -2.46
N VAL A 381 1.38 -2.34 -3.58
CA VAL A 381 1.81 -3.53 -4.32
C VAL A 381 3.33 -3.68 -4.14
N THR A 382 3.77 -4.54 -3.23
CA THR A 382 3.10 -5.44 -2.29
C THR A 382 3.67 -5.30 -0.88
N TRP A 383 3.06 -5.94 0.13
CA TRP A 383 3.69 -6.02 1.45
C TRP A 383 4.98 -6.84 1.39
N ASN A 384 4.92 -8.07 0.83
CA ASN A 384 5.98 -9.06 0.97
C ASN A 384 6.22 -9.92 -0.29
N ASP A 385 5.97 -9.43 -1.49
CA ASP A 385 6.36 -10.19 -2.69
C ASP A 385 7.84 -10.01 -3.01
N TYR A 386 8.63 -10.91 -2.48
CA TYR A 386 10.08 -10.98 -2.71
C TYR A 386 10.42 -11.58 -4.08
N GLU A 387 9.51 -12.33 -4.69
CA GLU A 387 9.74 -12.98 -5.97
C GLU A 387 9.62 -12.01 -7.14
N GLU A 388 8.77 -10.98 -6.97
CA GLU A 388 8.64 -9.87 -7.91
C GLU A 388 9.38 -8.59 -7.43
N ALA A 389 10.09 -8.66 -6.30
CA ALA A 389 10.83 -7.56 -5.69
C ALA A 389 9.98 -6.29 -5.51
N THR A 390 8.68 -6.48 -5.26
CA THR A 390 7.74 -5.39 -4.96
C THR A 390 7.54 -5.18 -3.47
N GLU A 391 8.12 -6.03 -2.62
CA GLU A 391 7.98 -6.01 -1.17
C GLU A 391 8.38 -4.67 -0.55
N ILE A 392 7.57 -4.18 0.40
CA ILE A 392 7.91 -3.02 1.23
C ILE A 392 8.18 -3.40 2.68
N GLU A 393 7.99 -4.66 3.05
CA GLU A 393 8.21 -5.18 4.40
C GLU A 393 9.63 -4.84 4.90
N THR A 394 10.64 -5.10 4.09
CA THR A 394 12.05 -4.82 4.41
C THR A 394 12.51 -3.39 4.11
N GLY A 395 11.59 -2.56 3.61
CA GLY A 395 11.84 -1.16 3.30
C GLY A 395 12.53 -0.91 1.97
N ILE A 396 12.32 0.28 1.45
CA ILE A 396 12.83 0.75 0.15
C ILE A 396 14.18 1.43 0.37
N ASP A 397 15.21 1.01 -0.35
CA ASP A 397 16.52 1.67 -0.30
C ASP A 397 16.48 2.99 -1.07
N ASN A 398 16.89 4.06 -0.41
CA ASN A 398 17.02 5.39 -1.01
C ASN A 398 18.42 5.71 -1.54
N CYS A 399 19.36 4.77 -1.46
CA CYS A 399 20.74 4.90 -1.94
C CYS A 399 21.50 6.11 -1.35
N ILE A 400 21.12 6.57 -0.14
CA ILE A 400 21.72 7.72 0.54
C ILE A 400 22.65 7.21 1.65
N ASN A 401 23.78 7.89 1.82
CA ASN A 401 24.61 7.79 3.01
C ASN A 401 24.66 9.14 3.71
N VAL A 402 24.68 9.14 5.05
CA VAL A 402 24.77 10.33 5.89
C VAL A 402 26.12 10.40 6.55
N SER A 403 26.78 11.55 6.52
CA SER A 403 28.02 11.82 7.24
C SER A 403 27.84 13.04 8.11
N ALA A 404 28.17 12.92 9.41
CA ALA A 404 28.05 14.01 10.38
C ALA A 404 29.44 14.51 10.82
N SER A 405 29.51 15.79 11.14
CA SER A 405 30.70 16.46 11.70
C SER A 405 30.29 17.53 12.70
N VAL A 406 31.18 17.82 13.65
CA VAL A 406 30.97 18.92 14.63
C VAL A 406 32.16 19.87 14.56
N SER A 407 31.86 21.17 14.52
CA SER A 407 32.86 22.26 14.62
C SER A 407 32.40 23.25 15.68
N GLY A 408 33.12 23.33 16.80
CA GLY A 408 32.65 24.07 17.98
C GLY A 408 31.31 23.48 18.50
N THR A 409 30.26 24.27 18.53
CA THR A 409 28.88 23.82 18.88
C THR A 409 28.03 23.48 17.66
N GLN A 410 28.52 23.68 16.45
CA GLN A 410 27.79 23.43 15.22
C GLN A 410 27.91 21.97 14.80
N LEU A 411 26.82 21.22 14.92
CA LEU A 411 26.64 19.94 14.25
C LEU A 411 26.23 20.19 12.79
N SER A 412 26.88 19.55 11.86
CA SER A 412 26.53 19.59 10.44
C SER A 412 26.57 18.20 9.82
N TRP A 413 25.79 17.98 8.79
CA TRP A 413 25.81 16.72 8.03
C TRP A 413 25.69 16.93 6.55
N SER A 414 26.13 15.93 5.81
CA SER A 414 26.05 15.89 4.36
C SER A 414 25.53 14.55 3.88
N LEU A 415 24.90 14.57 2.72
CA LEU A 415 24.40 13.40 2.03
C LEU A 415 25.36 13.02 0.89
N SER A 416 25.47 11.73 0.65
CA SER A 416 26.20 11.17 -0.49
C SER A 416 25.50 9.92 -1.01
N GLY A 417 25.95 9.40 -2.17
CA GLY A 417 25.29 8.29 -2.86
C GLY A 417 24.49 8.78 -4.06
N ASN A 418 23.69 7.89 -4.65
CA ASN A 418 22.90 8.16 -5.85
C ASN A 418 21.47 8.59 -5.56
N GLY A 419 21.07 8.61 -4.29
CA GLY A 419 19.73 8.97 -3.84
C GLY A 419 19.49 10.47 -3.84
N GLN A 420 18.21 10.83 -3.72
CA GLN A 420 17.77 12.22 -3.64
C GLN A 420 17.17 12.51 -2.27
N GLU A 421 17.43 13.71 -1.72
CA GLU A 421 16.95 14.11 -0.41
C GLU A 421 15.41 14.13 -0.29
N ASN A 422 14.68 14.25 -1.40
CA ASN A 422 13.22 14.18 -1.40
C ASN A 422 12.66 12.83 -0.89
N THR A 423 13.51 11.81 -0.72
CA THR A 423 13.18 10.52 -0.08
C THR A 423 13.29 10.57 1.44
N ILE A 424 13.83 11.64 1.99
CA ILE A 424 13.94 11.89 3.43
C ILE A 424 12.74 12.71 3.89
N ASP A 425 12.17 12.34 5.04
CA ASP A 425 11.10 13.06 5.69
C ASP A 425 11.66 14.16 6.61
N HIS A 426 12.57 13.77 7.50
CA HIS A 426 13.25 14.67 8.42
C HIS A 426 14.57 14.06 8.90
N TYR A 427 15.33 14.83 9.67
CA TYR A 427 16.51 14.35 10.38
C TYR A 427 16.28 14.36 11.89
N THR A 428 16.76 13.34 12.59
CA THR A 428 16.82 13.31 14.05
C THR A 428 18.27 13.20 14.48
N PRO A 429 18.88 14.27 15.00
CA PRO A 429 20.20 14.19 15.66
C PRO A 429 20.08 13.47 16.99
N TYR A 430 21.10 12.71 17.35
CA TYR A 430 21.25 12.03 18.63
C TYR A 430 22.54 12.42 19.31
N ILE A 431 22.53 12.43 20.63
CA ILE A 431 23.72 12.59 21.46
C ILE A 431 23.87 11.40 22.41
N SER A 432 25.10 11.02 22.70
CA SER A 432 25.43 9.91 23.60
C SER A 432 26.77 10.16 24.31
N VAL A 433 26.89 9.73 25.56
CA VAL A 433 28.14 9.74 26.32
C VAL A 433 29.02 8.55 25.96
N ASP A 434 28.41 7.40 25.77
CA ASP A 434 29.10 6.11 25.58
C ASP A 434 29.09 5.64 24.10
N GLY A 435 28.16 6.13 23.31
CA GLY A 435 27.93 5.70 21.93
C GLY A 435 26.97 4.52 21.80
N GLU A 436 26.36 4.09 22.91
CA GLU A 436 25.39 3.01 22.99
C GLU A 436 23.99 3.56 23.35
N ASN A 437 23.95 4.44 24.33
CA ASN A 437 22.73 5.04 24.82
C ASN A 437 22.48 6.36 24.08
N LEU A 438 21.58 6.32 23.11
CA LEU A 438 21.28 7.47 22.26
C LEU A 438 20.12 8.28 22.82
N MET A 439 20.32 9.57 23.02
CA MET A 439 19.29 10.52 23.40
C MET A 439 18.92 11.37 22.16
N PRO A 440 17.69 11.32 21.68
CA PRO A 440 17.25 12.15 20.55
C PRO A 440 17.24 13.63 20.95
N LEU A 441 17.61 14.46 20.02
CA LEU A 441 17.45 15.90 20.07
C LEU A 441 16.18 16.31 19.29
N SER A 442 16.05 17.59 18.96
CA SER A 442 14.90 18.07 18.15
C SER A 442 15.00 17.57 16.72
N ASP A 443 13.84 17.19 16.15
CA ASP A 443 13.77 16.89 14.73
C ASP A 443 14.08 18.13 13.87
N VAL A 444 14.73 17.89 12.75
CA VAL A 444 15.17 18.92 11.79
C VAL A 444 14.55 18.63 10.44
N PRO A 445 13.87 19.58 9.80
CA PRO A 445 13.26 19.37 8.49
C PRO A 445 14.28 18.96 7.43
N ALA A 446 13.86 18.14 6.47
CA ALA A 446 14.63 17.90 5.24
C ALA A 446 15.01 19.23 4.58
N GLY A 447 16.20 19.29 3.98
CA GLY A 447 16.79 20.53 3.43
C GLY A 447 17.58 21.35 4.44
N THR A 448 17.50 21.05 5.73
CA THR A 448 18.33 21.67 6.77
C THR A 448 19.37 20.67 7.24
N HIS A 449 20.65 21.05 7.22
CA HIS A 449 21.78 20.15 7.49
C HIS A 449 22.66 20.62 8.65
N THR A 450 22.12 21.41 9.56
CA THR A 450 22.87 21.92 10.70
C THR A 450 22.01 22.10 11.94
N VAL A 451 22.63 21.90 13.11
CA VAL A 451 22.05 22.19 14.44
C VAL A 451 23.11 22.83 15.33
N ASP A 452 22.76 23.89 16.04
CA ASP A 452 23.60 24.47 17.08
C ASP A 452 23.35 23.74 18.42
N LEU A 453 24.35 22.99 18.87
CA LEU A 453 24.29 22.22 20.11
C LEU A 453 24.35 23.08 21.37
N SER A 454 24.75 24.35 21.29
CA SER A 454 24.84 25.24 22.48
C SER A 454 23.50 25.46 23.16
N GLY A 455 22.41 25.41 22.39
CA GLY A 455 21.05 25.57 22.92
C GLY A 455 20.55 24.43 23.83
N TYR A 456 21.25 23.30 23.87
CA TYR A 456 20.85 22.14 24.69
C TYR A 456 21.45 22.10 26.09
N HIS A 457 22.38 23.01 26.45
CA HIS A 457 22.97 23.16 27.80
C HIS A 457 23.56 21.85 28.38
N PHE A 458 24.33 21.13 27.58
CA PHE A 458 24.98 19.91 28.04
C PHE A 458 26.00 20.19 29.13
N THR A 459 26.15 19.27 30.11
CA THR A 459 27.20 19.32 31.10
C THR A 459 28.59 19.24 30.44
N ALA A 460 29.62 19.73 31.13
CA ALA A 460 31.00 19.59 30.64
C ALA A 460 31.34 18.12 30.43
N GLY A 461 31.85 17.79 29.26
CA GLY A 461 32.18 16.40 28.92
C GLY A 461 32.35 16.16 27.43
N SER A 462 32.75 14.92 27.12
CA SER A 462 32.89 14.42 25.74
C SER A 462 31.65 13.61 25.34
N TYR A 463 31.15 13.86 24.17
CA TYR A 463 29.97 13.23 23.64
C TYR A 463 30.21 12.69 22.22
N LYS A 464 29.41 11.69 21.81
CA LYS A 464 29.25 11.23 20.44
C LYS A 464 27.92 11.73 19.92
N VAL A 465 27.92 12.26 18.72
CA VAL A 465 26.72 12.79 18.06
C VAL A 465 26.49 12.01 16.76
N TYR A 466 25.26 11.70 16.47
CA TYR A 466 24.84 11.00 15.28
C TYR A 466 23.70 11.78 14.63
N VAL A 467 23.49 11.58 13.34
CA VAL A 467 22.34 12.11 12.61
C VAL A 467 21.66 10.96 11.87
N LYS A 468 20.38 10.77 12.19
CA LYS A 468 19.53 9.85 11.47
C LYS A 468 18.72 10.60 10.44
N ALA A 469 18.84 10.23 9.16
CA ALA A 469 17.90 10.61 8.12
C ALA A 469 16.74 9.63 8.16
N VAL A 470 15.60 10.09 8.61
CA VAL A 470 14.35 9.32 8.62
C VAL A 470 13.75 9.36 7.23
N GLY A 471 13.57 8.18 6.63
CA GLY A 471 12.98 8.06 5.30
C GLY A 471 11.50 8.46 5.28
N LYS A 472 11.01 8.85 4.13
CA LYS A 472 9.56 8.91 3.88
C LYS A 472 8.93 7.54 4.07
N PRO A 473 7.59 7.42 4.16
CA PRO A 473 6.90 6.16 4.42
C PRO A 473 7.46 4.97 3.66
N SER A 474 7.75 3.89 4.38
CA SER A 474 8.31 2.63 3.88
C SER A 474 9.73 2.72 3.29
N ILE A 475 10.38 3.88 3.31
CA ILE A 475 11.77 4.06 2.91
C ILE A 475 12.69 3.79 4.12
N LYS A 476 13.85 3.17 3.88
CA LYS A 476 14.83 2.88 4.93
C LYS A 476 15.41 4.16 5.51
N ASN A 477 15.60 4.15 6.84
CA ASN A 477 16.35 5.20 7.52
C ASN A 477 17.86 4.99 7.32
N GLN A 478 18.60 6.09 7.37
CA GLN A 478 20.06 6.07 7.30
C GLN A 478 20.66 6.79 8.51
N MET A 479 21.73 6.24 9.07
CA MET A 479 22.39 6.78 10.25
C MET A 479 23.84 7.14 9.91
N SER A 480 24.27 8.33 10.35
CA SER A 480 25.67 8.72 10.22
C SER A 480 26.59 7.90 11.13
N GLY A 481 27.88 7.90 10.85
CA GLY A 481 28.89 7.56 11.85
C GLY A 481 28.90 8.58 13.00
N ALA A 482 29.58 8.22 14.09
CA ALA A 482 29.74 9.11 15.24
C ALA A 482 30.60 10.33 14.89
N ALA A 483 30.15 11.53 15.26
CA ALA A 483 30.95 12.73 15.31
C ALA A 483 31.25 13.06 16.79
N SER A 484 32.46 13.52 17.09
CA SER A 484 32.88 13.88 18.47
C SER A 484 32.44 15.31 18.78
N PHE A 485 31.83 15.51 19.96
CA PHE A 485 31.46 16.82 20.48
C PHE A 485 32.02 16.96 21.93
N VAL A 486 32.56 18.11 22.23
CA VAL A 486 33.03 18.44 23.59
C VAL A 486 32.27 19.65 24.08
N SER A 487 31.49 19.48 25.17
CA SER A 487 30.83 20.59 25.86
C SER A 487 31.72 21.13 26.98
N SER A 488 31.83 22.45 27.07
CA SER A 488 32.49 23.13 28.20
C SER A 488 31.60 23.18 29.44
N GLY A 489 30.32 22.83 29.32
CA GLY A 489 29.30 23.10 30.33
C GLY A 489 28.86 24.58 30.30
N ASN A 490 27.59 24.84 30.47
CA ASN A 490 27.02 26.21 30.58
C ASN A 490 26.41 26.40 31.96
#